data_9946d10fd991716dbeded1f4366dc90a
#
_entry.id   9946d10fd991716dbeded1f4366dc90a
#
_cell.length_a   1.000
_cell.length_b   1.000
_cell.length_c   1.000
_cell.angle_alpha   90.00
_cell.angle_beta   90.00
_cell.angle_gamma   90.00
#
_symmetry.space_group_name_H-M   'P 1'
#
loop_
_entity.id
_entity.type
_entity.pdbx_description
1 polymer ?
#
loop_
_entity_poly.entity_id
_entity_poly.type
_entity_poly.pdbx_seq_one_letter_code
_entity_poly.pdbx_strand_id
1 'polypeptide(L)'
;MNRLFTIFTLSVVAAGAPAVFGAGMGPAGGGNAQTTIHGQEQQSPGQQNQQQNQQQKQQQKGPDAVTPFNEGIAFMKVKNYGAAVPKFEAALKANPNLPQAHLLAAFCLRKLGPSNYSASMEHLNAALKLNPKMGEAYESRGVLYVKMGKKEDAQKDLATLKQINPKLAPGLEVALKTGKDMDTY
;
A
#
# COMPACT_ATOMS: atom_id res chain seq x y z
N MET A 1 -14.59 -10.81 -19.61
CA MET A 1 -15.43 -10.08 -18.64
C MET A 1 -14.55 -9.69 -17.48
N ASN A 2 -14.28 -8.38 -17.35
CA ASN A 2 -13.37 -7.78 -16.39
C ASN A 2 -13.90 -7.89 -14.96
N ARG A 3 -13.34 -8.77 -14.13
CA ARG A 3 -13.74 -8.91 -12.72
C ARG A 3 -12.67 -8.47 -11.69
N LEU A 4 -11.58 -7.82 -12.11
CA LEU A 4 -10.47 -7.46 -11.20
C LEU A 4 -10.28 -5.96 -10.94
N PHE A 5 -11.21 -5.11 -11.31
CA PHE A 5 -11.11 -3.68 -11.04
C PHE A 5 -12.30 -3.13 -10.26
N THR A 6 -12.49 -3.62 -9.04
CA THR A 6 -13.19 -2.81 -8.05
C THR A 6 -12.16 -1.87 -7.46
N ILE A 7 -12.27 -0.60 -7.81
CA ILE A 7 -11.44 0.49 -7.31
C ILE A 7 -11.70 0.60 -5.80
N PHE A 8 -10.78 0.08 -4.98
CA PHE A 8 -10.75 0.40 -3.56
C PHE A 8 -10.06 1.76 -3.40
N THR A 9 -10.87 2.78 -3.16
CA THR A 9 -10.38 4.05 -2.64
C THR A 9 -9.93 3.83 -1.21
N LEU A 10 -8.64 3.94 -0.96
CA LEU A 10 -8.05 3.88 0.38
C LEU A 10 -8.44 5.16 1.14
N SER A 11 -9.47 5.09 2.00
CA SER A 11 -9.77 6.14 2.97
C SER A 11 -8.73 6.10 4.09
N VAL A 12 -7.82 7.05 4.07
CA VAL A 12 -6.91 7.31 5.19
C VAL A 12 -7.68 8.06 6.26
N VAL A 13 -8.03 7.38 7.35
CA VAL A 13 -8.56 8.02 8.57
C VAL A 13 -7.37 8.62 9.32
N ALA A 14 -7.28 9.94 9.32
CA ALA A 14 -6.36 10.69 10.16
C ALA A 14 -6.90 10.72 11.59
N ALA A 15 -6.19 10.08 12.52
CA ALA A 15 -6.45 10.19 13.95
C ALA A 15 -5.92 11.55 14.46
N GLY A 16 -6.81 12.38 15.01
CA GLY A 16 -6.47 13.67 15.62
C GLY A 16 -5.83 13.51 16.99
N ALA A 17 -4.84 14.35 17.28
CA ALA A 17 -4.26 14.54 18.61
C ALA A 17 -4.85 15.78 19.30
N PRO A 18 -4.96 15.79 20.64
CA PRO A 18 -5.68 16.81 21.36
C PRO A 18 -4.86 18.09 21.59
N ALA A 19 -5.56 19.22 21.60
CA ALA A 19 -5.06 20.54 21.94
C ALA A 19 -4.78 20.65 23.45
N VAL A 20 -3.62 21.25 23.81
CA VAL A 20 -3.35 21.72 25.18
C VAL A 20 -3.49 23.22 25.21
N PHE A 21 -4.45 23.68 26.01
CA PHE A 21 -4.66 25.09 26.38
C PHE A 21 -3.66 25.48 27.44
N GLY A 22 -2.97 26.61 27.25
CA GLY A 22 -2.17 27.26 28.26
C GLY A 22 -2.33 28.77 28.18
N ALA A 23 -3.16 29.32 29.08
CA ALA A 23 -3.32 30.75 29.26
C ALA A 23 -2.21 31.30 30.18
N GLY A 24 -1.66 32.46 29.88
CA GLY A 24 -0.74 33.20 30.76
C GLY A 24 -0.77 34.69 30.43
N MET A 25 -1.39 35.46 31.34
CA MET A 25 -1.54 36.94 31.32
C MET A 25 -0.28 37.67 31.86
N GLY A 26 -0.02 38.86 31.26
CA GLY A 26 0.29 40.14 31.89
C GLY A 26 1.76 40.56 32.04
N PRO A 27 2.07 41.80 32.49
CA PRO A 27 1.65 43.07 31.92
C PRO A 27 2.82 44.04 31.56
N ALA A 28 2.46 45.14 30.92
CA ALA A 28 3.07 46.44 30.66
C ALA A 28 4.46 46.82 31.27
N GLY A 29 5.29 47.50 30.44
CA GLY A 29 6.38 48.36 30.83
C GLY A 29 6.93 49.15 29.65
N GLY A 30 6.74 50.49 29.66
CA GLY A 30 7.11 51.42 28.61
C GLY A 30 8.61 51.77 28.62
N GLY A 31 9.09 52.28 27.49
CA GLY A 31 10.44 52.82 27.33
C GLY A 31 10.73 53.27 25.91
N ASN A 32 10.75 54.56 25.74
CA ASN A 32 10.98 55.34 24.51
C ASN A 32 12.48 55.36 24.18
N ALA A 33 12.92 55.18 22.92
CA ALA A 33 14.01 55.91 22.28
C ALA A 33 14.30 55.46 20.83
N GLN A 34 14.01 56.33 19.89
CA GLN A 34 14.69 56.77 18.65
C GLN A 34 15.52 55.78 17.79
N THR A 35 14.99 55.59 16.59
CA THR A 35 15.59 55.82 15.23
C THR A 35 16.93 55.16 14.88
N THR A 36 16.88 54.15 14.00
CA THR A 36 17.70 54.10 12.78
C THR A 36 17.01 53.29 11.70
N ILE A 37 16.72 53.94 10.57
CA ILE A 37 16.13 53.35 9.34
C ILE A 37 17.16 52.49 8.63
N HIS A 38 16.99 51.17 8.70
CA HIS A 38 17.53 50.23 7.71
C HIS A 38 16.33 49.47 7.17
N GLY A 39 16.10 49.63 5.86
CA GLY A 39 15.03 48.97 5.15
C GLY A 39 15.25 47.45 5.17
N GLN A 40 14.54 46.78 6.06
CA GLN A 40 14.26 45.37 5.96
C GLN A 40 12.78 45.27 5.60
N GLU A 41 12.52 44.71 4.40
CA GLU A 41 11.15 44.32 4.03
C GLU A 41 10.62 43.36 5.09
N GLN A 42 9.78 43.87 5.97
CA GLN A 42 9.05 43.04 6.93
C GLN A 42 8.02 42.21 6.16
N GLN A 43 8.37 40.95 5.88
CA GLN A 43 7.40 39.98 5.43
C GLN A 43 6.32 39.85 6.50
N SER A 44 5.06 40.03 6.08
CA SER A 44 3.90 39.96 6.97
C SER A 44 3.87 38.63 7.76
N PRO A 45 3.47 38.67 9.04
CA PRO A 45 3.42 37.47 9.91
C PRO A 45 2.60 36.31 9.34
N GLY A 46 1.65 36.59 8.45
CA GLY A 46 0.85 35.60 7.74
C GLY A 46 1.60 34.79 6.68
N GLN A 47 2.65 35.36 6.05
CA GLN A 47 3.45 34.64 5.05
C GLN A 47 4.47 33.72 5.69
N GLN A 48 5.06 34.11 6.81
CA GLN A 48 5.97 33.24 7.58
C GLN A 48 5.25 32.03 8.17
N ASN A 49 4.02 32.19 8.65
CA ASN A 49 3.21 31.08 9.17
C ASN A 49 2.78 30.08 8.08
N GLN A 50 2.52 30.57 6.84
CA GLN A 50 2.20 29.69 5.72
C GLN A 50 3.41 28.89 5.23
N GLN A 51 4.60 29.50 5.21
CA GLN A 51 5.84 28.80 4.83
C GLN A 51 6.27 27.78 5.89
N GLN A 52 6.16 28.11 7.18
CA GLN A 52 6.43 27.16 8.26
C GLN A 52 5.45 25.97 8.27
N ASN A 53 4.17 26.23 7.98
CA ASN A 53 3.14 25.18 7.90
C ASN A 53 3.34 24.24 6.69
N GLN A 54 3.86 24.78 5.57
CA GLN A 54 4.22 23.98 4.39
C GLN A 54 5.50 23.16 4.63
N GLN A 55 6.51 23.72 5.33
CA GLN A 55 7.71 22.98 5.70
C GLN A 55 7.44 21.89 6.75
N GLN A 56 6.57 22.14 7.73
CA GLN A 56 6.15 21.13 8.72
C GLN A 56 5.33 19.98 8.07
N LYS A 57 4.49 20.27 7.07
CA LYS A 57 3.79 19.23 6.29
C LYS A 57 4.72 18.37 5.44
N GLN A 58 5.86 18.91 5.00
CA GLN A 58 6.86 18.14 4.25
C GLN A 58 7.75 17.28 5.17
N GLN A 59 7.98 17.69 6.42
CA GLN A 59 8.81 16.95 7.38
C GLN A 59 8.08 15.78 8.08
N GLN A 60 6.74 15.74 8.04
CA GLN A 60 5.94 14.65 8.62
C GLN A 60 5.58 13.53 7.63
N LYS A 61 6.00 13.65 6.36
CA LYS A 61 5.75 12.62 5.37
C LYS A 61 6.81 11.54 5.50
N GLY A 62 6.49 10.46 6.21
CA GLY A 62 7.26 9.21 6.16
C GLY A 62 7.47 8.76 4.70
N PRO A 63 8.32 7.74 4.46
CA PRO A 63 8.61 7.31 3.10
C PRO A 63 7.32 7.05 2.33
N ASP A 64 7.24 7.61 1.12
CA ASP A 64 6.03 7.53 0.29
C ASP A 64 5.85 6.11 -0.27
N ALA A 65 4.86 5.41 0.26
CA ALA A 65 4.48 4.09 -0.24
C ALA A 65 3.42 4.14 -1.36
N VAL A 66 2.69 5.25 -1.47
CA VAL A 66 1.51 5.36 -2.35
C VAL A 66 1.91 5.52 -3.81
N THR A 67 2.89 6.38 -4.09
CA THR A 67 3.36 6.62 -5.47
C THR A 67 3.90 5.34 -6.12
N PRO A 68 4.87 4.62 -5.53
CA PRO A 68 5.36 3.38 -6.14
C PRO A 68 4.29 2.28 -6.20
N PHE A 69 3.36 2.21 -5.25
CA PHE A 69 2.23 1.28 -5.32
C PHE A 69 1.36 1.53 -6.56
N ASN A 70 1.00 2.78 -6.82
CA ASN A 70 0.20 3.17 -7.98
C ASN A 70 0.94 2.96 -9.31
N GLU A 71 2.26 3.23 -9.35
CA GLU A 71 3.10 2.92 -10.51
C GLU A 71 3.13 1.42 -10.79
N GLY A 72 3.25 0.58 -9.77
CA GLY A 72 3.16 -0.88 -9.90
C GLY A 72 1.85 -1.32 -10.53
N ILE A 73 0.72 -0.76 -10.09
CA ILE A 73 -0.59 -1.01 -10.71
C ILE A 73 -0.62 -0.58 -12.18
N ALA A 74 -0.03 0.58 -12.51
CA ALA A 74 0.01 1.05 -13.90
C ALA A 74 0.78 0.07 -14.81
N PHE A 75 1.93 -0.44 -14.35
CA PHE A 75 2.67 -1.47 -15.08
C PHE A 75 1.92 -2.80 -15.20
N MET A 76 1.18 -3.22 -14.16
CA MET A 76 0.33 -4.41 -14.24
C MET A 76 -0.78 -4.28 -15.29
N LYS A 77 -1.40 -3.11 -15.41
CA LYS A 77 -2.46 -2.85 -16.42
C LYS A 77 -1.99 -3.10 -17.85
N VAL A 78 -0.72 -2.80 -18.12
CA VAL A 78 -0.09 -3.06 -19.42
C VAL A 78 0.65 -4.40 -19.47
N LYS A 79 0.41 -5.28 -18.48
CA LYS A 79 1.03 -6.61 -18.34
C LYS A 79 2.56 -6.60 -18.27
N ASN A 80 3.16 -5.47 -17.93
CA ASN A 80 4.60 -5.35 -17.69
C ASN A 80 4.94 -5.74 -16.24
N TYR A 81 4.83 -7.04 -15.95
CA TYR A 81 5.02 -7.58 -14.61
C TYR A 81 6.46 -7.39 -14.10
N GLY A 82 7.46 -7.43 -15.00
CA GLY A 82 8.84 -7.20 -14.64
C GLY A 82 9.12 -5.80 -14.10
N ALA A 83 8.46 -4.78 -14.67
CA ALA A 83 8.56 -3.40 -14.18
C ALA A 83 7.65 -3.16 -12.95
N ALA A 84 6.57 -3.92 -12.78
CA ALA A 84 5.65 -3.78 -11.65
C ALA A 84 6.27 -4.24 -10.33
N VAL A 85 7.03 -5.36 -10.33
CA VAL A 85 7.62 -5.94 -9.11
C VAL A 85 8.46 -4.92 -8.34
N PRO A 86 9.51 -4.28 -8.91
CA PRO A 86 10.33 -3.33 -8.16
C PRO A 86 9.55 -2.12 -7.63
N LYS A 87 8.41 -1.79 -8.23
CA LYS A 87 7.54 -0.72 -7.75
C LYS A 87 6.77 -1.15 -6.49
N PHE A 88 6.22 -2.36 -6.47
CA PHE A 88 5.61 -2.90 -5.25
C PHE A 88 6.64 -3.10 -4.14
N GLU A 89 7.85 -3.54 -4.46
CA GLU A 89 8.94 -3.66 -3.48
C GLU A 89 9.34 -2.29 -2.90
N ALA A 90 9.39 -1.24 -3.73
CA ALA A 90 9.61 0.13 -3.25
C ALA A 90 8.50 0.61 -2.32
N ALA A 91 7.24 0.31 -2.63
CA ALA A 91 6.11 0.59 -1.75
C ALA A 91 6.23 -0.16 -0.41
N LEU A 92 6.63 -1.43 -0.44
CA LEU A 92 6.83 -2.27 0.75
C LEU A 92 8.06 -1.84 1.57
N LYS A 93 9.09 -1.31 0.94
CA LYS A 93 10.23 -0.70 1.63
C LYS A 93 9.81 0.55 2.42
N ALA A 94 8.88 1.34 1.86
CA ALA A 94 8.33 2.52 2.52
C ALA A 94 7.32 2.15 3.62
N ASN A 95 6.47 1.13 3.36
CA ASN A 95 5.52 0.60 4.33
C ASN A 95 5.40 -0.94 4.18
N PRO A 96 6.06 -1.72 5.03
CA PRO A 96 6.02 -3.19 4.97
C PRO A 96 4.66 -3.79 5.35
N ASN A 97 3.76 -3.02 5.94
CA ASN A 97 2.45 -3.49 6.40
C ASN A 97 1.34 -3.24 5.37
N LEU A 98 1.62 -3.48 4.09
CA LEU A 98 0.68 -3.34 2.98
C LEU A 98 0.34 -4.72 2.38
N PRO A 99 -0.71 -5.43 2.88
CA PRO A 99 -1.05 -6.76 2.38
C PRO A 99 -1.39 -6.77 0.88
N GLN A 100 -1.99 -5.70 0.35
CA GLN A 100 -2.25 -5.54 -1.08
C GLN A 100 -0.98 -5.46 -1.92
N ALA A 101 0.05 -4.75 -1.44
CA ALA A 101 1.31 -4.65 -2.16
C ALA A 101 2.02 -6.02 -2.22
N HIS A 102 2.00 -6.76 -1.12
CA HIS A 102 2.48 -8.14 -1.10
C HIS A 102 1.70 -9.03 -2.07
N LEU A 103 0.37 -8.99 -2.07
CA LEU A 103 -0.46 -9.75 -3.01
C LEU A 103 -0.13 -9.43 -4.47
N LEU A 104 -0.02 -8.16 -4.83
CA LEU A 104 0.23 -7.72 -6.20
C LEU A 104 1.66 -8.03 -6.67
N ALA A 105 2.66 -7.89 -5.78
CA ALA A 105 4.03 -8.34 -6.03
C ALA A 105 4.07 -9.85 -6.32
N ALA A 106 3.40 -10.65 -5.48
CA ALA A 106 3.30 -12.09 -5.67
C ALA A 106 2.64 -12.47 -6.99
N PHE A 107 1.54 -11.78 -7.36
CA PHE A 107 0.87 -11.99 -8.64
C PHE A 107 1.83 -11.74 -9.81
N CYS A 108 2.56 -10.62 -9.80
CA CYS A 108 3.53 -10.29 -10.83
C CYS A 108 4.65 -11.33 -10.92
N LEU A 109 5.24 -11.73 -9.78
CA LEU A 109 6.27 -12.75 -9.69
C LEU A 109 5.79 -14.09 -10.25
N ARG A 110 4.57 -14.53 -9.94
CA ARG A 110 3.96 -15.74 -10.50
C ARG A 110 3.83 -15.66 -12.01
N LYS A 111 3.44 -14.49 -12.56
CA LYS A 111 3.33 -14.27 -14.01
C LYS A 111 4.67 -14.27 -14.73
N LEU A 112 5.76 -13.94 -14.04
CA LEU A 112 7.13 -14.01 -14.57
C LEU A 112 7.69 -15.44 -14.67
N GLY A 113 7.02 -16.42 -14.08
CA GLY A 113 7.32 -17.82 -14.28
C GLY A 113 7.97 -18.54 -13.09
N PRO A 114 8.33 -19.82 -13.29
CA PRO A 114 8.68 -20.75 -12.20
C PRO A 114 9.87 -20.32 -11.34
N SER A 115 10.87 -19.65 -11.91
CA SER A 115 12.02 -19.12 -11.16
C SER A 115 11.65 -18.15 -10.05
N ASN A 116 10.46 -17.53 -10.14
CA ASN A 116 9.98 -16.54 -9.18
C ASN A 116 8.92 -17.11 -8.19
N TYR A 117 8.60 -18.40 -8.26
CA TYR A 117 7.54 -18.96 -7.42
C TYR A 117 7.87 -18.94 -5.92
N SER A 118 9.14 -19.08 -5.55
CA SER A 118 9.57 -18.98 -4.14
C SER A 118 9.30 -17.57 -3.60
N ALA A 119 9.76 -16.53 -4.31
CA ALA A 119 9.54 -15.16 -3.91
C ALA A 119 8.04 -14.79 -3.91
N SER A 120 7.27 -15.29 -4.89
CA SER A 120 5.82 -15.14 -4.91
C SER A 120 5.16 -15.74 -3.65
N MET A 121 5.60 -16.92 -3.22
CA MET A 121 5.10 -17.59 -2.02
C MET A 121 5.40 -16.78 -0.75
N GLU A 122 6.60 -16.22 -0.63
CA GLU A 122 6.99 -15.38 0.50
C GLU A 122 6.07 -14.17 0.64
N HIS A 123 5.81 -13.48 -0.46
CA HIS A 123 4.90 -12.35 -0.48
C HIS A 123 3.45 -12.75 -0.12
N LEU A 124 2.94 -13.89 -0.63
CA LEU A 124 1.59 -14.36 -0.27
C LEU A 124 1.47 -14.72 1.20
N ASN A 125 2.49 -15.34 1.77
CA ASN A 125 2.52 -15.65 3.20
C ASN A 125 2.59 -14.36 4.05
N ALA A 126 3.34 -13.34 3.60
CA ALA A 126 3.38 -12.04 4.25
C ALA A 126 2.00 -11.34 4.19
N ALA A 127 1.33 -11.36 3.03
CA ALA A 127 -0.03 -10.82 2.89
C ALA A 127 -1.01 -11.49 3.86
N LEU A 128 -0.97 -12.82 3.95
CA LEU A 128 -1.86 -13.58 4.85
C LEU A 128 -1.51 -13.42 6.33
N LYS A 129 -0.22 -13.21 6.66
CA LYS A 129 0.20 -12.85 8.03
C LYS A 129 -0.37 -11.49 8.44
N LEU A 130 -0.40 -10.52 7.54
CA LEU A 130 -0.94 -9.17 7.77
C LEU A 130 -2.47 -9.16 7.76
N ASN A 131 -3.08 -9.93 6.87
CA ASN A 131 -4.54 -10.06 6.75
C ASN A 131 -4.96 -11.54 6.57
N PRO A 132 -5.21 -12.28 7.66
CA PRO A 132 -5.59 -13.69 7.62
C PRO A 132 -6.95 -13.98 6.95
N LYS A 133 -7.75 -12.94 6.67
CA LYS A 133 -9.05 -13.08 5.99
C LYS A 133 -9.01 -12.60 4.53
N MET A 134 -7.83 -12.39 3.96
CA MET A 134 -7.67 -11.93 2.58
C MET A 134 -7.91 -13.06 1.58
N GLY A 135 -9.15 -13.17 1.07
CA GLY A 135 -9.55 -14.24 0.15
C GLY A 135 -8.71 -14.29 -1.12
N GLU A 136 -8.39 -13.15 -1.70
CA GLU A 136 -7.56 -13.01 -2.90
C GLU A 136 -6.14 -13.58 -2.71
N ALA A 137 -5.61 -13.51 -1.49
CA ALA A 137 -4.30 -14.06 -1.18
C ALA A 137 -4.36 -15.60 -1.08
N TYR A 138 -5.42 -16.17 -0.52
CA TYR A 138 -5.63 -17.64 -0.53
C TYR A 138 -5.86 -18.15 -1.96
N GLU A 139 -6.67 -17.47 -2.78
CA GLU A 139 -6.86 -17.83 -4.18
C GLU A 139 -5.52 -17.82 -4.92
N SER A 140 -4.75 -16.73 -4.81
CA SER A 140 -3.44 -16.60 -5.48
C SER A 140 -2.44 -17.64 -5.01
N ARG A 141 -2.41 -17.97 -3.69
CA ARG A 141 -1.51 -18.97 -3.13
C ARG A 141 -1.93 -20.38 -3.56
N GLY A 142 -3.21 -20.67 -3.56
CA GLY A 142 -3.76 -21.92 -4.05
C GLY A 142 -3.41 -22.15 -5.52
N VAL A 143 -3.58 -21.14 -6.38
CA VAL A 143 -3.17 -21.19 -7.80
C VAL A 143 -1.65 -21.41 -7.92
N LEU A 144 -0.84 -20.75 -7.10
CA LEU A 144 0.61 -20.96 -7.09
C LEU A 144 0.97 -22.37 -6.65
N TYR A 145 0.30 -22.94 -5.65
CA TYR A 145 0.48 -24.35 -5.25
C TYR A 145 0.14 -25.32 -6.40
N VAL A 146 -0.94 -25.05 -7.14
CA VAL A 146 -1.28 -25.87 -8.33
C VAL A 146 -0.15 -25.84 -9.35
N LYS A 147 0.41 -24.64 -9.65
CA LYS A 147 1.53 -24.48 -10.59
C LYS A 147 2.83 -25.16 -10.11
N MET A 148 2.99 -25.32 -8.80
CA MET A 148 4.11 -26.05 -8.18
C MET A 148 3.83 -27.56 -8.03
N GLY A 149 2.67 -28.05 -8.49
CA GLY A 149 2.28 -29.46 -8.33
C GLY A 149 1.81 -29.86 -6.94
N LYS A 150 1.65 -28.89 -6.00
CA LYS A 150 1.27 -29.09 -4.59
C LYS A 150 -0.24 -29.03 -4.43
N LYS A 151 -0.96 -29.99 -5.03
CA LYS A 151 -2.43 -29.99 -5.09
C LYS A 151 -3.10 -30.06 -3.72
N GLU A 152 -2.53 -30.80 -2.77
CA GLU A 152 -3.05 -30.95 -1.41
C GLU A 152 -3.02 -29.61 -0.66
N ASP A 153 -1.98 -28.81 -0.83
CA ASP A 153 -1.89 -27.49 -0.20
C ASP A 153 -2.86 -26.51 -0.87
N ALA A 154 -3.04 -26.60 -2.19
CA ALA A 154 -4.06 -25.81 -2.89
C ALA A 154 -5.48 -26.17 -2.42
N GLN A 155 -5.77 -27.45 -2.11
CA GLN A 155 -7.07 -27.86 -1.56
C GLN A 155 -7.31 -27.30 -0.15
N LYS A 156 -6.28 -27.19 0.70
CA LYS A 156 -6.39 -26.53 2.02
C LYS A 156 -6.75 -25.05 1.87
N ASP A 157 -6.07 -24.35 0.94
CA ASP A 157 -6.39 -22.97 0.65
C ASP A 157 -7.80 -22.80 0.07
N LEU A 158 -8.26 -23.71 -0.78
CA LEU A 158 -9.63 -23.73 -1.29
C LEU A 158 -10.65 -23.92 -0.16
N ALA A 159 -10.40 -24.83 0.78
CA ALA A 159 -11.28 -25.05 1.93
C ALA A 159 -11.42 -23.79 2.78
N THR A 160 -10.30 -23.12 3.05
CA THR A 160 -10.30 -21.83 3.76
C THR A 160 -11.03 -20.75 2.96
N LEU A 161 -10.77 -20.65 1.67
CA LEU A 161 -11.38 -19.67 0.77
C LEU A 161 -12.91 -19.82 0.71
N LYS A 162 -13.43 -21.05 0.71
CA LYS A 162 -14.88 -21.32 0.75
C LYS A 162 -15.56 -20.80 2.03
N GLN A 163 -14.81 -20.73 3.13
CA GLN A 163 -15.33 -20.22 4.40
C GLN A 163 -15.30 -18.69 4.46
N ILE A 164 -14.21 -18.06 3.98
CA ILE A 164 -14.00 -16.61 4.13
C ILE A 164 -14.56 -15.80 2.95
N ASN A 165 -14.45 -16.33 1.72
CA ASN A 165 -14.97 -15.69 0.52
C ASN A 165 -15.34 -16.72 -0.56
N PRO A 166 -16.51 -17.36 -0.46
CA PRO A 166 -16.93 -18.41 -1.40
C PRO A 166 -17.05 -17.95 -2.85
N LYS A 167 -17.16 -16.62 -3.09
CA LYS A 167 -17.25 -16.06 -4.45
C LYS A 167 -15.96 -16.20 -5.25
N LEU A 168 -14.81 -16.34 -4.58
CA LEU A 168 -13.50 -16.53 -5.22
C LEU A 168 -13.16 -18.01 -5.42
N ALA A 169 -13.83 -18.92 -4.72
CA ALA A 169 -13.54 -20.35 -4.79
C ALA A 169 -13.57 -20.96 -6.21
N PRO A 170 -14.50 -20.59 -7.11
CA PRO A 170 -14.54 -21.15 -8.47
C PRO A 170 -13.25 -20.98 -9.27
N GLY A 171 -12.51 -19.86 -9.06
CA GLY A 171 -11.22 -19.64 -9.72
C GLY A 171 -10.19 -20.70 -9.36
N LEU A 172 -10.04 -20.99 -8.07
CA LEU A 172 -9.11 -22.00 -7.59
C LEU A 172 -9.59 -23.42 -7.91
N GLU A 173 -10.90 -23.69 -7.93
CA GLU A 173 -11.45 -24.98 -8.37
C GLU A 173 -11.10 -25.29 -9.81
N VAL A 174 -11.22 -24.31 -10.71
CA VAL A 174 -10.82 -24.43 -12.11
C VAL A 174 -9.32 -24.71 -12.21
N ALA A 175 -8.50 -23.96 -11.46
CA ALA A 175 -7.05 -24.17 -11.46
C ALA A 175 -6.68 -25.60 -11.02
N LEU A 176 -7.32 -26.12 -9.96
CA LEU A 176 -7.11 -27.50 -9.47
C LEU A 176 -7.50 -28.57 -10.51
N LYS A 177 -8.55 -28.34 -11.27
CA LYS A 177 -9.03 -29.27 -12.31
C LYS A 177 -8.18 -29.24 -13.58
N THR A 178 -7.76 -28.07 -13.99
CA THR A 178 -7.17 -27.85 -15.32
C THR A 178 -5.65 -27.61 -15.30
N GLY A 179 -5.09 -27.28 -14.15
CA GLY A 179 -3.71 -26.80 -14.01
C GLY A 179 -3.50 -25.37 -14.51
N LYS A 180 -4.56 -24.69 -15.00
CA LYS A 180 -4.52 -23.34 -15.56
C LYS A 180 -5.14 -22.35 -14.59
N ASP A 181 -4.57 -21.14 -14.48
CA ASP A 181 -5.20 -20.02 -13.80
C ASP A 181 -6.24 -19.35 -14.72
N MET A 182 -7.24 -18.71 -14.11
CA MET A 182 -8.33 -18.05 -14.85
C MET A 182 -7.86 -16.79 -15.62
N ASP A 183 -6.63 -16.37 -15.40
CA ASP A 183 -6.02 -15.20 -16.06
C ASP A 183 -5.42 -15.54 -17.46
N THR A 184 -5.62 -16.75 -17.97
CA THR A 184 -5.10 -17.22 -19.26
C THR A 184 -6.13 -17.10 -20.39
N TYR A 185 -7.24 -16.35 -20.17
CA TYR A 185 -8.26 -16.08 -21.18
C TYR A 185 -8.34 -14.60 -21.54
#